data_b3557d8efa0307803b397990dd7cb0c0
#
_entry.id   b3557d8efa0307803b397990dd7cb0c0
#
_cell.length_a   1.000
_cell.length_b   1.000
_cell.length_c   1.000
_cell.angle_alpha   90.00
_cell.angle_beta   90.00
_cell.angle_gamma   90.00
#
_symmetry.space_group_name_H-M   'P 1'
#
loop_
_entity.id
_entity.type
_entity.pdbx_description
1 polymer ?
#
loop_
_entity_poly.entity_id
_entity_poly.type
_entity_poly.pdbx_seq_one_letter_code
_entity_poly.pdbx_strand_id
1 'polypeptide(L)'
;MGIPSKPTLDSCRRCALGAKATQGVPGEGPAPARLMLVGEQPGDEEDLAGKPFVGPAGRLLRRALAEAGIDSGAVYITNAVKHFSFELRGKRRMHKTPAQKEIEACGVWLDAEIDGIAPTVIVAMGASALVGVMGQRLKVGEARSMELIHPSGAQVRATYHPSAVLRAIDEPRKAELYAALVSDLRAAFEAAGKAELPAMTLALHAARLTPTP
;
A
#
# COMPACT_ATOMS: atom_id res chain seq x y z
N MET A 1 -3.45 -4.05 -17.75
CA MET A 1 -1.97 -3.96 -17.64
C MET A 1 -1.57 -4.96 -16.55
N GLY A 2 -0.45 -5.71 -16.67
CA GLY A 2 -0.04 -6.65 -15.61
C GLY A 2 0.59 -5.93 -14.41
N ILE A 3 0.74 -6.65 -13.29
CA ILE A 3 1.44 -6.14 -12.09
C ILE A 3 2.82 -5.61 -12.51
N PRO A 4 3.19 -4.38 -12.12
CA PRO A 4 4.44 -3.77 -12.57
C PRO A 4 5.66 -4.56 -12.08
N SER A 5 6.53 -4.91 -13.01
CA SER A 5 7.82 -5.53 -12.68
C SER A 5 8.83 -4.47 -12.22
N LYS A 6 9.85 -4.90 -11.47
CA LYS A 6 10.94 -4.01 -11.06
C LYS A 6 11.60 -3.31 -12.26
N PRO A 7 12.00 -3.97 -13.36
CA PRO A 7 12.58 -3.28 -14.53
C PRO A 7 11.66 -2.21 -15.13
N THR A 8 10.35 -2.46 -15.14
CA THR A 8 9.35 -1.50 -15.61
C THR A 8 9.33 -0.24 -14.76
N LEU A 9 9.41 -0.38 -13.43
CA LEU A 9 9.45 0.74 -12.50
C LEU A 9 10.79 1.48 -12.59
N ASP A 10 11.93 0.78 -12.68
CA ASP A 10 13.26 1.39 -12.79
C ASP A 10 13.37 2.28 -14.05
N SER A 11 12.71 1.89 -15.14
CA SER A 11 12.66 2.65 -16.38
C SER A 11 11.60 3.76 -16.40
N CYS A 12 10.75 3.86 -15.36
CA CYS A 12 9.65 4.81 -15.30
C CYS A 12 10.13 6.27 -15.29
N ARG A 13 9.54 7.09 -16.16
CA ARG A 13 9.81 8.54 -16.25
C ARG A 13 8.51 9.37 -16.26
N ARG A 14 7.43 8.83 -15.67
CA ARG A 14 6.13 9.51 -15.63
C ARG A 14 6.12 10.76 -14.73
N CYS A 15 7.06 10.83 -13.78
CA CYS A 15 7.31 11.99 -12.92
C CYS A 15 8.81 12.11 -12.63
N ALA A 16 9.21 13.20 -11.97
CA ALA A 16 10.62 13.47 -11.64
C ALA A 16 11.21 12.49 -10.61
N LEU A 17 10.40 11.75 -9.88
CA LEU A 17 10.90 10.86 -8.81
C LEU A 17 11.68 9.68 -9.38
N GLY A 18 11.25 9.08 -10.49
CA GLY A 18 11.94 7.97 -11.12
C GLY A 18 13.35 8.28 -11.65
N ALA A 19 13.69 9.58 -11.81
CA ALA A 19 15.04 10.00 -12.19
C ALA A 19 15.94 10.29 -10.97
N LYS A 20 15.36 10.44 -9.76
CA LYS A 20 16.06 10.85 -8.54
C LYS A 20 16.24 9.69 -7.56
N ALA A 21 15.27 8.81 -7.48
CA ALA A 21 15.31 7.62 -6.62
C ALA A 21 16.38 6.64 -7.09
N THR A 22 16.82 5.76 -6.20
CA THR A 22 17.80 4.71 -6.52
C THR A 22 17.18 3.68 -7.46
N GLN A 23 15.91 3.33 -7.21
CA GLN A 23 15.17 2.33 -7.97
C GLN A 23 13.66 2.44 -7.74
N GLY A 24 12.88 1.77 -8.57
CA GLY A 24 11.47 1.56 -8.34
C GLY A 24 11.22 0.43 -7.33
N VAL A 25 10.23 0.60 -6.46
CA VAL A 25 9.86 -0.37 -5.43
C VAL A 25 8.46 -0.92 -5.77
N PRO A 26 8.37 -2.15 -6.29
CA PRO A 26 7.09 -2.82 -6.53
C PRO A 26 6.44 -3.24 -5.21
N GLY A 27 5.16 -3.62 -5.26
CA GLY A 27 4.52 -4.31 -4.15
C GLY A 27 5.06 -5.72 -3.95
N GLU A 28 4.83 -6.29 -2.76
CA GLU A 28 5.25 -7.64 -2.37
C GLU A 28 4.10 -8.36 -1.66
N GLY A 29 3.93 -9.66 -1.96
CA GLY A 29 2.93 -10.52 -1.35
C GLY A 29 2.33 -11.53 -2.33
N PRO A 30 1.34 -12.32 -1.89
CA PRO A 30 0.68 -13.28 -2.76
C PRO A 30 -0.14 -12.57 -3.86
N ALA A 31 -0.27 -13.24 -5.01
CA ALA A 31 -1.12 -12.84 -6.11
C ALA A 31 -1.94 -14.06 -6.57
N PRO A 32 -3.27 -14.10 -6.33
CA PRO A 32 -4.10 -13.06 -5.71
C PRO A 32 -3.94 -12.92 -4.19
N ALA A 33 -4.38 -11.79 -3.63
CA ALA A 33 -4.49 -11.57 -2.19
C ALA A 33 -5.82 -10.89 -1.86
N ARG A 34 -6.53 -11.38 -0.85
CA ARG A 34 -7.81 -10.77 -0.43
C ARG A 34 -7.64 -9.40 0.25
N LEU A 35 -6.52 -9.20 0.93
CA LEU A 35 -6.19 -7.96 1.63
C LEU A 35 -4.94 -7.31 1.01
N MET A 36 -5.09 -6.05 0.60
CA MET A 36 -4.01 -5.22 0.09
C MET A 36 -3.78 -4.03 1.03
N LEU A 37 -2.52 -3.82 1.42
CA LEU A 37 -2.11 -2.67 2.23
C LEU A 37 -1.36 -1.67 1.36
N VAL A 38 -1.82 -0.43 1.34
CA VAL A 38 -1.24 0.63 0.51
C VAL A 38 -0.69 1.74 1.41
N GLY A 39 0.63 1.95 1.35
CA GLY A 39 1.32 3.08 2.00
C GLY A 39 1.45 4.30 1.09
N GLU A 40 2.24 5.29 1.53
CA GLU A 40 2.47 6.53 0.79
C GLU A 40 3.50 6.32 -0.33
N GLN A 41 4.74 6.02 0.03
CA GLN A 41 5.90 5.86 -0.85
C GLN A 41 6.99 5.06 -0.16
N PRO A 42 7.99 4.51 -0.89
CA PRO A 42 9.18 3.94 -0.27
C PRO A 42 9.92 4.96 0.60
N GLY A 43 10.50 4.52 1.71
CA GLY A 43 11.49 5.28 2.47
C GLY A 43 12.91 5.06 1.94
N ASP A 44 13.90 5.56 2.66
CA ASP A 44 15.31 5.43 2.29
C ASP A 44 15.78 3.97 2.28
N GLU A 45 15.43 3.19 3.31
CA GLU A 45 15.77 1.76 3.39
C GLU A 45 15.10 0.96 2.28
N GLU A 46 13.83 1.27 1.96
CA GLU A 46 13.06 0.63 0.88
C GLU A 46 13.64 0.95 -0.50
N ASP A 47 14.03 2.22 -0.73
CA ASP A 47 14.63 2.67 -1.99
C ASP A 47 15.98 2.01 -2.25
N LEU A 48 16.75 1.72 -1.19
CA LEU A 48 18.00 0.98 -1.29
C LEU A 48 17.78 -0.53 -1.48
N ALA A 49 16.83 -1.11 -0.75
CA ALA A 49 16.56 -2.54 -0.78
C ALA A 49 15.73 -3.00 -1.98
N GLY A 50 14.96 -2.09 -2.61
CA GLY A 50 14.00 -2.43 -3.67
C GLY A 50 12.78 -3.21 -3.20
N LYS A 51 12.46 -3.16 -1.89
CA LYS A 51 11.35 -3.87 -1.24
C LYS A 51 10.50 -2.93 -0.39
N PRO A 52 9.16 -3.07 -0.38
CA PRO A 52 8.29 -2.20 0.40
C PRO A 52 8.37 -2.54 1.90
N PHE A 53 8.23 -1.53 2.74
CA PHE A 53 8.10 -1.66 4.19
C PHE A 53 9.20 -2.46 4.91
N VAL A 54 10.47 -2.30 4.52
CA VAL A 54 11.62 -2.92 5.21
C VAL A 54 12.18 -2.05 6.36
N GLY A 55 11.95 -0.75 6.31
CA GLY A 55 12.41 0.23 7.29
C GLY A 55 11.58 0.25 8.59
N PRO A 56 11.74 1.30 9.43
CA PRO A 56 11.11 1.41 10.74
C PRO A 56 9.57 1.34 10.69
N ALA A 57 8.95 2.00 9.71
CA ALA A 57 7.50 1.95 9.48
C ALA A 57 7.03 0.53 9.17
N GLY A 58 7.78 -0.22 8.37
CA GLY A 58 7.49 -1.61 8.04
C GLY A 58 7.67 -2.56 9.22
N ARG A 59 8.68 -2.33 10.06
CA ARG A 59 8.84 -3.12 11.31
C ARG A 59 7.65 -2.92 12.25
N LEU A 60 7.16 -1.68 12.39
CA LEU A 60 5.98 -1.38 13.19
C LEU A 60 4.72 -1.99 12.56
N LEU A 61 4.57 -1.93 11.23
CA LEU A 61 3.45 -2.55 10.53
C LEU A 61 3.40 -4.06 10.75
N ARG A 62 4.52 -4.76 10.63
CA ARG A 62 4.58 -6.22 10.90
C ARG A 62 4.18 -6.55 12.33
N ARG A 63 4.60 -5.74 13.32
CA ARG A 63 4.16 -5.92 14.70
C ARG A 63 2.65 -5.73 14.83
N ALA A 64 2.07 -4.70 14.21
CA ALA A 64 0.64 -4.44 14.24
C ALA A 64 -0.17 -5.56 13.55
N LEU A 65 0.33 -6.11 12.43
CA LEU A 65 -0.29 -7.27 11.75
C LEU A 65 -0.30 -8.49 12.67
N ALA A 66 0.82 -8.82 13.30
CA ALA A 66 0.92 -9.95 14.23
C ALA A 66 -0.05 -9.79 15.42
N GLU A 67 -0.14 -8.59 16.00
CA GLU A 67 -1.07 -8.28 17.09
C GLU A 67 -2.54 -8.30 16.65
N ALA A 68 -2.81 -7.95 15.39
CA ALA A 68 -4.13 -8.11 14.79
C ALA A 68 -4.49 -9.56 14.44
N GLY A 69 -3.55 -10.51 14.59
CA GLY A 69 -3.73 -11.93 14.23
C GLY A 69 -3.61 -12.20 12.72
N ILE A 70 -2.90 -11.35 12.00
CA ILE A 70 -2.75 -11.42 10.53
C ILE A 70 -1.34 -11.90 10.18
N ASP A 71 -1.28 -13.01 9.42
CA ASP A 71 -0.02 -13.43 8.82
C ASP A 71 0.40 -12.43 7.73
N SER A 72 1.57 -11.83 7.89
CA SER A 72 2.13 -10.90 6.90
C SER A 72 2.36 -11.53 5.52
N GLY A 73 2.52 -12.85 5.45
CA GLY A 73 2.62 -13.62 4.21
C GLY A 73 1.30 -13.76 3.45
N ALA A 74 0.15 -13.48 4.10
CA ALA A 74 -1.18 -13.58 3.49
C ALA A 74 -1.67 -12.25 2.88
N VAL A 75 -0.92 -11.16 3.03
CA VAL A 75 -1.30 -9.82 2.56
C VAL A 75 -0.38 -9.33 1.44
N TYR A 76 -0.93 -8.55 0.51
CA TYR A 76 -0.14 -7.82 -0.48
C TYR A 76 0.14 -6.42 0.03
N ILE A 77 1.40 -6.01 0.05
CA ILE A 77 1.83 -4.72 0.61
C ILE A 77 2.50 -3.89 -0.47
N THR A 78 2.05 -2.66 -0.65
CA THR A 78 2.59 -1.73 -1.65
C THR A 78 2.49 -0.28 -1.18
N ASN A 79 2.85 0.66 -2.07
CA ASN A 79 2.73 2.10 -1.86
C ASN A 79 2.00 2.75 -3.04
N ALA A 80 1.34 3.88 -2.79
CA ALA A 80 0.71 4.70 -3.82
C ALA A 80 1.74 5.23 -4.83
N VAL A 81 2.93 5.59 -4.35
CA VAL A 81 4.06 6.05 -5.18
C VAL A 81 5.17 5.01 -5.15
N LYS A 82 5.76 4.70 -6.32
CA LYS A 82 6.74 3.61 -6.46
C LYS A 82 8.20 4.04 -6.29
N HIS A 83 8.46 5.34 -6.17
CA HIS A 83 9.80 5.91 -6.04
C HIS A 83 9.89 6.83 -4.83
N PHE A 84 11.05 6.83 -4.17
CA PHE A 84 11.29 7.65 -2.99
C PHE A 84 11.37 9.15 -3.35
N SER A 85 10.47 9.94 -2.76
CA SER A 85 10.53 11.41 -2.78
C SER A 85 11.33 11.90 -1.59
N PHE A 86 12.43 12.59 -1.84
CA PHE A 86 13.32 13.09 -0.80
C PHE A 86 13.91 14.46 -1.15
N GLU A 87 14.40 15.14 -0.14
CA GLU A 87 15.29 16.28 -0.25
C GLU A 87 16.63 15.97 0.43
N LEU A 88 17.72 16.54 -0.09
CA LEU A 88 19.03 16.38 0.51
C LEU A 88 19.23 17.42 1.62
N ARG A 89 19.61 16.96 2.81
CA ARG A 89 20.14 17.79 3.89
C ARG A 89 21.57 17.35 4.19
N GLY A 90 22.53 18.05 3.60
CA GLY A 90 23.91 17.58 3.53
C GLY A 90 23.98 16.27 2.74
N LYS A 91 24.51 15.20 3.34
CA LYS A 91 24.59 13.86 2.72
C LYS A 91 23.36 12.97 3.00
N ARG A 92 22.40 13.44 3.81
CA ARG A 92 21.21 12.64 4.19
C ARG A 92 20.05 12.89 3.23
N ARG A 93 19.41 11.81 2.80
CA ARG A 93 18.15 11.84 2.05
C ARG A 93 17.00 11.88 3.06
N MET A 94 16.36 13.04 3.15
CA MET A 94 15.24 13.27 4.07
C MET A 94 13.94 13.08 3.32
N HIS A 95 13.06 12.26 3.90
CA HIS A 95 11.72 12.02 3.36
C HIS A 95 10.99 13.35 3.08
N LYS A 96 10.41 13.44 1.90
CA LYS A 96 9.53 14.51 1.46
C LYS A 96 8.23 13.89 0.97
N THR A 97 7.10 14.35 1.50
CA THR A 97 5.78 13.89 1.03
C THR A 97 5.66 14.12 -0.48
N PRO A 98 5.26 13.12 -1.27
CA PRO A 98 5.08 13.28 -2.71
C PRO A 98 3.99 14.30 -3.00
N ALA A 99 4.21 15.11 -4.04
CA ALA A 99 3.20 16.05 -4.52
C ALA A 99 2.00 15.30 -5.14
N GLN A 100 0.84 15.92 -5.14
CA GLN A 100 -0.37 15.31 -5.71
C GLN A 100 -0.15 14.83 -7.16
N LYS A 101 0.49 15.64 -7.99
CA LYS A 101 0.82 15.29 -9.38
C LYS A 101 1.72 14.05 -9.49
N GLU A 102 2.54 13.76 -8.49
CA GLU A 102 3.41 12.59 -8.45
C GLU A 102 2.62 11.34 -8.06
N ILE A 103 1.65 11.48 -7.15
CA ILE A 103 0.70 10.41 -6.79
C ILE A 103 -0.16 10.07 -8.01
N GLU A 104 -0.75 11.07 -8.67
CA GLU A 104 -1.57 10.90 -9.87
C GLU A 104 -0.80 10.25 -11.03
N ALA A 105 0.43 10.71 -11.30
CA ALA A 105 1.29 10.12 -12.32
C ALA A 105 1.68 8.66 -12.02
N CYS A 106 1.72 8.27 -10.73
CA CYS A 106 2.03 6.93 -10.28
C CYS A 106 0.80 6.01 -10.21
N GLY A 107 -0.42 6.58 -10.25
CA GLY A 107 -1.69 5.84 -10.12
C GLY A 107 -1.80 4.66 -11.08
N VAL A 108 -1.36 4.80 -12.33
CA VAL A 108 -1.35 3.71 -13.32
C VAL A 108 -0.65 2.42 -12.82
N TRP A 109 0.35 2.54 -11.96
CA TRP A 109 1.05 1.39 -11.40
C TRP A 109 0.30 0.78 -10.23
N LEU A 110 -0.33 1.62 -9.39
CA LEU A 110 -1.19 1.16 -8.31
C LEU A 110 -2.44 0.46 -8.86
N ASP A 111 -3.08 1.05 -9.88
CA ASP A 111 -4.24 0.46 -10.56
C ASP A 111 -3.90 -0.91 -11.16
N ALA A 112 -2.72 -1.03 -11.80
CA ALA A 112 -2.26 -2.29 -12.36
C ALA A 112 -1.98 -3.36 -11.28
N GLU A 113 -1.53 -2.96 -10.08
CA GLU A 113 -1.41 -3.86 -8.94
C GLU A 113 -2.80 -4.26 -8.41
N ILE A 114 -3.72 -3.30 -8.24
CA ILE A 114 -5.09 -3.58 -7.77
C ILE A 114 -5.78 -4.55 -8.72
N ASP A 115 -5.71 -4.33 -10.03
CA ASP A 115 -6.29 -5.21 -11.04
C ASP A 115 -5.67 -6.61 -11.02
N GLY A 116 -4.33 -6.68 -10.92
CA GLY A 116 -3.61 -7.95 -10.95
C GLY A 116 -3.70 -8.77 -9.67
N ILE A 117 -3.85 -8.12 -8.52
CA ILE A 117 -4.01 -8.76 -7.20
C ILE A 117 -5.48 -9.10 -6.93
N ALA A 118 -6.40 -8.29 -7.46
CA ALA A 118 -7.85 -8.42 -7.27
C ALA A 118 -8.25 -8.52 -5.78
N PRO A 119 -7.85 -7.57 -4.92
CA PRO A 119 -8.17 -7.62 -3.51
C PRO A 119 -9.67 -7.41 -3.28
N THR A 120 -10.22 -8.04 -2.24
CA THR A 120 -11.59 -7.74 -1.77
C THR A 120 -11.61 -6.53 -0.83
N VAL A 121 -10.49 -6.29 -0.11
CA VAL A 121 -10.32 -5.14 0.77
C VAL A 121 -8.97 -4.49 0.54
N ILE A 122 -8.97 -3.16 0.43
CA ILE A 122 -7.77 -2.32 0.36
C ILE A 122 -7.69 -1.48 1.63
N VAL A 123 -6.58 -1.53 2.35
CA VAL A 123 -6.30 -0.63 3.48
C VAL A 123 -5.39 0.49 3.02
N ALA A 124 -5.91 1.72 2.97
CA ALA A 124 -5.15 2.92 2.66
C ALA A 124 -4.54 3.50 3.96
N MET A 125 -3.23 3.41 4.10
CA MET A 125 -2.51 3.86 5.29
C MET A 125 -2.02 5.30 5.11
N GLY A 126 -2.76 6.26 5.67
CA GLY A 126 -2.44 7.69 5.61
C GLY A 126 -3.08 8.44 4.43
N ALA A 127 -2.94 9.76 4.44
CA ALA A 127 -3.62 10.64 3.50
C ALA A 127 -3.16 10.45 2.04
N SER A 128 -1.86 10.29 1.80
CA SER A 128 -1.31 10.09 0.45
C SER A 128 -1.76 8.76 -0.16
N ALA A 129 -1.85 7.70 0.66
CA ALA A 129 -2.39 6.42 0.23
C ALA A 129 -3.88 6.53 -0.14
N LEU A 130 -4.68 7.26 0.68
CA LEU A 130 -6.09 7.55 0.37
C LEU A 130 -6.24 8.29 -0.96
N VAL A 131 -5.40 9.31 -1.21
CA VAL A 131 -5.41 10.02 -2.51
C VAL A 131 -5.07 9.05 -3.64
N GLY A 132 -4.05 8.19 -3.46
CA GLY A 132 -3.66 7.21 -4.49
C GLY A 132 -4.76 6.20 -4.80
N VAL A 133 -5.45 5.69 -3.77
CA VAL A 133 -6.51 4.67 -3.92
C VAL A 133 -7.84 5.27 -4.37
N MET A 134 -8.23 6.43 -3.84
CA MET A 134 -9.57 7.01 -4.08
C MET A 134 -9.59 8.12 -5.13
N GLY A 135 -8.42 8.61 -5.59
CA GLY A 135 -8.34 9.74 -6.52
C GLY A 135 -8.74 11.09 -5.90
N GLN A 136 -9.08 11.14 -4.62
CA GLN A 136 -9.57 12.34 -3.95
C GLN A 136 -8.97 12.51 -2.55
N ARG A 137 -8.95 13.77 -2.07
CA ARG A 137 -8.44 14.08 -0.74
C ARG A 137 -9.53 13.83 0.32
N LEU A 138 -9.21 12.94 1.25
CA LEU A 138 -10.03 12.67 2.43
C LEU A 138 -9.15 12.80 3.68
N LYS A 139 -9.73 13.29 4.77
CA LYS A 139 -9.07 13.30 6.08
C LYS A 139 -9.10 11.88 6.65
N VAL A 140 -7.95 11.34 7.04
CA VAL A 140 -7.83 9.96 7.54
C VAL A 140 -8.80 9.69 8.70
N GLY A 141 -8.90 10.62 9.67
CA GLY A 141 -9.79 10.46 10.82
C GLY A 141 -11.27 10.32 10.44
N GLU A 142 -11.73 11.08 9.44
CA GLU A 142 -13.10 11.00 8.92
C GLU A 142 -13.29 9.73 8.08
N ALA A 143 -12.33 9.45 7.18
CA ALA A 143 -12.39 8.31 6.26
C ALA A 143 -12.40 6.93 6.98
N ARG A 144 -11.85 6.83 8.20
CA ARG A 144 -11.87 5.62 9.02
C ARG A 144 -13.28 5.13 9.36
N SER A 145 -14.27 6.03 9.43
CA SER A 145 -15.67 5.72 9.70
C SER A 145 -16.56 5.68 8.46
N MET A 146 -15.99 5.92 7.26
CA MET A 146 -16.74 5.93 6.00
C MET A 146 -16.76 4.55 5.34
N GLU A 147 -17.84 4.26 4.65
CA GLU A 147 -17.89 3.16 3.68
C GLU A 147 -17.38 3.66 2.34
N LEU A 148 -16.20 3.19 1.95
CA LEU A 148 -15.54 3.58 0.72
C LEU A 148 -15.40 2.35 -0.18
N ILE A 149 -15.69 2.53 -1.48
CA ILE A 149 -15.56 1.49 -2.49
C ILE A 149 -14.66 1.99 -3.61
N HIS A 150 -13.64 1.22 -3.94
CA HIS A 150 -12.79 1.46 -5.09
C HIS A 150 -13.52 1.12 -6.40
N PRO A 151 -13.22 1.76 -7.56
CA PRO A 151 -13.83 1.41 -8.85
C PRO A 151 -13.72 -0.08 -9.25
N SER A 152 -12.73 -0.82 -8.75
CA SER A 152 -12.62 -2.28 -8.92
C SER A 152 -13.66 -3.08 -8.15
N GLY A 153 -14.47 -2.45 -7.29
CA GLY A 153 -15.42 -3.11 -6.39
C GLY A 153 -14.81 -3.47 -5.01
N ALA A 154 -13.51 -3.32 -4.81
CA ALA A 154 -12.89 -3.57 -3.52
C ALA A 154 -13.36 -2.58 -2.46
N GLN A 155 -13.66 -3.07 -1.24
CA GLN A 155 -13.91 -2.21 -0.09
C GLN A 155 -12.62 -1.49 0.31
N VAL A 156 -12.69 -0.16 0.55
CA VAL A 156 -11.55 0.62 1.02
C VAL A 156 -11.71 0.95 2.50
N ARG A 157 -10.69 0.67 3.27
CA ARG A 157 -10.56 1.05 4.68
C ARG A 157 -9.41 2.02 4.87
N ALA A 158 -9.64 3.09 5.60
CA ALA A 158 -8.59 4.04 5.94
C ALA A 158 -8.00 3.72 7.32
N THR A 159 -6.69 3.95 7.49
CA THR A 159 -6.06 3.92 8.80
C THR A 159 -4.86 4.88 8.84
N TYR A 160 -4.27 5.06 10.02
CA TYR A 160 -3.06 5.86 10.18
C TYR A 160 -1.84 5.14 9.59
N HIS A 161 -0.96 5.91 8.94
CA HIS A 161 0.30 5.35 8.47
C HIS A 161 1.20 4.98 9.66
N PRO A 162 1.92 3.83 9.63
CA PRO A 162 2.81 3.43 10.73
C PRO A 162 3.82 4.51 11.13
N SER A 163 4.30 5.32 10.19
CA SER A 163 5.19 6.44 10.49
C SER A 163 4.54 7.56 11.32
N ALA A 164 3.20 7.69 11.34
CA ALA A 164 2.52 8.64 12.20
C ALA A 164 2.62 8.21 13.67
N VAL A 165 2.54 6.91 13.94
CA VAL A 165 2.79 6.32 15.28
C VAL A 165 4.22 6.62 15.73
N LEU A 166 5.21 6.41 14.84
CA LEU A 166 6.63 6.65 15.15
C LEU A 166 6.95 8.13 15.43
N ARG A 167 6.19 9.06 14.84
CA ARG A 167 6.37 10.51 15.00
C ARG A 167 5.40 11.14 16.01
N ALA A 168 4.66 10.33 16.75
CA ALA A 168 3.75 10.85 17.79
C ALA A 168 4.52 11.65 18.85
N ILE A 169 3.90 12.75 19.32
CA ILE A 169 4.54 13.75 20.20
C ILE A 169 4.82 13.15 21.58
N ASP A 170 3.92 12.27 22.06
CA ASP A 170 3.97 11.67 23.39
C ASP A 170 3.53 10.20 23.35
N GLU A 171 3.78 9.47 24.44
CA GLU A 171 3.42 8.06 24.56
C GLU A 171 1.89 7.81 24.55
N PRO A 172 1.04 8.63 25.19
CA PRO A 172 -0.42 8.46 25.06
C PRO A 172 -0.91 8.53 23.62
N ARG A 173 -0.46 9.52 22.86
CA ARG A 173 -0.83 9.66 21.44
C ARG A 173 -0.29 8.53 20.59
N LYS A 174 0.92 8.08 20.88
CA LYS A 174 1.53 6.92 20.20
C LYS A 174 0.73 5.64 20.45
N ALA A 175 0.34 5.38 21.71
CA ALA A 175 -0.49 4.24 22.07
C ALA A 175 -1.86 4.30 21.38
N GLU A 176 -2.52 5.46 21.36
CA GLU A 176 -3.79 5.67 20.68
C GLU A 176 -3.70 5.37 19.18
N LEU A 177 -2.72 5.96 18.49
CA LEU A 177 -2.54 5.75 17.04
C LEU A 177 -2.19 4.29 16.72
N TYR A 178 -1.40 3.65 17.56
CA TYR A 178 -1.03 2.25 17.38
C TYR A 178 -2.23 1.32 17.60
N ALA A 179 -3.00 1.53 18.67
CA ALA A 179 -4.21 0.75 18.93
C ALA A 179 -5.24 0.91 17.79
N ALA A 180 -5.40 2.14 17.27
CA ALA A 180 -6.25 2.40 16.12
C ALA A 180 -5.76 1.61 14.87
N LEU A 181 -4.46 1.64 14.58
CA LEU A 181 -3.88 0.87 13.47
C LEU A 181 -4.17 -0.63 13.60
N VAL A 182 -3.94 -1.23 14.78
CA VAL A 182 -4.19 -2.67 15.03
C VAL A 182 -5.68 -3.00 14.86
N SER A 183 -6.57 -2.18 15.44
CA SER A 183 -8.02 -2.36 15.32
C SER A 183 -8.51 -2.28 13.87
N ASP A 184 -8.05 -1.27 13.11
CA ASP A 184 -8.43 -1.09 11.71
C ASP A 184 -7.94 -2.25 10.83
N LEU A 185 -6.71 -2.73 11.05
CA LEU A 185 -6.17 -3.88 10.34
C LEU A 185 -6.97 -5.15 10.61
N ARG A 186 -7.33 -5.41 11.88
CA ARG A 186 -8.16 -6.55 12.27
C ARG A 186 -9.53 -6.50 11.58
N ALA A 187 -10.20 -5.35 11.64
CA ALA A 187 -11.50 -5.16 11.00
C ALA A 187 -11.44 -5.32 9.47
N ALA A 188 -10.35 -4.88 8.84
CA ALA A 188 -10.12 -5.05 7.40
C ALA A 188 -9.91 -6.53 7.04
N PHE A 189 -9.16 -7.27 7.84
CA PHE A 189 -8.90 -8.68 7.63
C PHE A 189 -10.17 -9.53 7.80
N GLU A 190 -10.97 -9.25 8.82
CA GLU A 190 -12.28 -9.88 9.01
C GLU A 190 -13.23 -9.62 7.83
N ALA A 191 -13.26 -8.39 7.32
CA ALA A 191 -14.04 -8.03 6.14
C ALA A 191 -13.56 -8.79 4.89
N ALA A 192 -12.23 -8.90 4.69
CA ALA A 192 -11.65 -9.65 3.58
C ALA A 192 -11.98 -11.15 3.66
N GLY A 193 -12.06 -11.72 4.85
CA GLY A 193 -12.46 -13.13 5.06
C GLY A 193 -13.91 -13.42 4.71
N LYS A 194 -14.80 -12.43 4.86
CA LYS A 194 -16.27 -12.56 4.59
C LYS A 194 -16.64 -12.27 3.14
N ALA A 195 -15.79 -11.54 2.40
CA ALA A 195 -16.08 -11.17 1.01
C ALA A 195 -15.88 -12.33 0.04
N GLU A 196 -16.77 -12.48 -0.92
CA GLU A 196 -16.60 -13.41 -2.05
C GLU A 196 -15.47 -12.88 -2.98
N LEU A 197 -14.66 -13.80 -3.52
CA LEU A 197 -13.66 -13.42 -4.51
C LEU A 197 -14.36 -12.90 -5.78
N PRO A 198 -13.88 -11.82 -6.42
CA PRO A 198 -14.43 -11.35 -7.68
C PRO A 198 -14.46 -12.47 -8.74
N ALA A 199 -15.54 -12.57 -9.52
CA ALA A 199 -15.76 -13.64 -10.51
C ALA A 199 -14.61 -13.79 -11.53
N MET A 200 -13.87 -12.71 -11.83
CA MET A 200 -12.70 -12.76 -12.72
C MET A 200 -11.57 -13.66 -12.21
N THR A 201 -11.40 -13.80 -10.90
CA THR A 201 -10.35 -14.65 -10.32
C THR A 201 -10.64 -16.13 -10.53
N LEU A 202 -11.92 -16.53 -10.54
CA LEU A 202 -12.36 -17.90 -10.81
C LEU A 202 -12.10 -18.33 -12.27
N ALA A 203 -12.31 -17.43 -13.24
CA ALA A 203 -12.09 -17.71 -14.65
C ALA A 203 -10.60 -17.92 -14.99
N LEU A 204 -9.69 -17.14 -14.38
CA LEU A 204 -8.26 -17.30 -14.57
C LEU A 204 -7.68 -18.58 -13.94
N HIS A 205 -8.28 -19.05 -12.86
CA HIS A 205 -7.88 -20.32 -12.22
C HIS A 205 -8.35 -21.53 -13.03
N ALA A 206 -9.57 -21.48 -13.59
CA ALA A 206 -10.10 -22.54 -14.45
C ALA A 206 -9.33 -22.68 -15.77
N ALA A 207 -8.88 -21.57 -16.37
CA ALA A 207 -8.11 -21.58 -17.62
C ALA A 207 -6.70 -22.18 -17.48
N ARG A 208 -6.13 -22.25 -16.27
CA ARG A 208 -4.81 -22.86 -16.00
C ARG A 208 -4.85 -24.36 -15.72
N LEU A 209 -6.05 -24.95 -15.57
CA LEU A 209 -6.23 -26.37 -15.24
C LEU A 209 -6.65 -27.24 -16.42
N THR A 210 -6.78 -26.70 -17.64
CA THR A 210 -7.01 -27.50 -18.84
C THR A 210 -5.68 -27.95 -19.41
N PRO A 211 -5.33 -29.24 -19.38
CA PRO A 211 -4.16 -29.74 -20.09
C PRO A 211 -4.38 -29.56 -21.60
N THR A 212 -3.41 -28.98 -22.26
CA THR A 212 -3.34 -28.90 -23.73
C THR A 212 -3.20 -30.32 -24.28
N PRO A 213 -3.91 -30.70 -25.33
CA PRO A 213 -3.82 -32.01 -25.94
C PRO A 213 -2.46 -32.30 -26.58
#